data_f110d8f78d813da080e8e61c36a9cef7
#
_entry.id   f110d8f78d813da080e8e61c36a9cef7
#
_cell.length_a   1.000
_cell.length_b   1.000
_cell.length_c   1.000
_cell.angle_alpha   90.00
_cell.angle_beta   90.00
_cell.angle_gamma   90.00
#
_symmetry.space_group_name_H-M   'P 1'
#
loop_
_entity.id
_entity.type
_entity.pdbx_description
1 polymer ?
#
loop_
_entity_poly.entity_id
_entity_poly.type
_entity_poly.pdbx_seq_one_letter_code
_entity_poly.pdbx_strand_id
1 'polypeptide(L)'
;NTKNRKIAVSFVFGYNMDKDKQIYPLTARILRPLRWEMNCIQVEIKGERSSFMKVAGIIAEYNPFHKGHQYHIEETRKKTGADYVVVVMSGDYVQRGEPAIADKYMRTRMALSGGADLIIEMPAIYATASAEYFATAGIGILDQLGCVDYLSFGSEWAEVEDFSAYATLFLEEPEEYKQILQEQLKSGKSFPEARAFAAGNLLFNSKPEKAIEFLKEPNHILGLEYIKALKRRNSLIRPVVIKRKGNHYHENKLTENYSSATAIRQEMYHF
;
A
#
# COMPACT_ATOMS: atom_id res chain seq x y z
N ASN A 1 24.03 -2.33 -24.06
CA ASN A 1 24.40 -2.41 -22.63
C ASN A 1 23.93 -1.13 -21.91
N THR A 2 22.64 -0.94 -21.78
CA THR A 2 22.05 0.10 -20.94
C THR A 2 22.02 -0.42 -19.52
N LYS A 3 22.98 0.03 -18.70
CA LYS A 3 22.97 -0.19 -17.25
C LYS A 3 21.67 0.38 -16.69
N ASN A 4 20.80 -0.48 -16.16
CA ASN A 4 19.62 -0.10 -15.39
C ASN A 4 20.05 0.86 -14.27
N ARG A 5 19.77 2.15 -14.42
CA ARG A 5 19.96 3.14 -13.36
C ARG A 5 18.78 3.04 -12.40
N LYS A 6 19.04 2.55 -11.21
CA LYS A 6 18.07 2.58 -10.11
C LYS A 6 18.09 3.98 -9.52
N ILE A 7 16.91 4.58 -9.34
CA ILE A 7 16.75 5.97 -8.89
C ILE A 7 16.06 5.97 -7.53
N ALA A 8 16.66 6.65 -6.56
CA ALA A 8 16.02 6.95 -5.28
C ALA A 8 15.64 8.43 -5.26
N VAL A 9 14.37 8.71 -5.01
CA VAL A 9 13.86 10.09 -4.92
C VAL A 9 13.24 10.30 -3.55
N SER A 10 13.83 11.21 -2.78
CA SER A 10 13.27 11.67 -1.51
C SER A 10 12.61 13.03 -1.74
N PHE A 11 11.30 13.12 -1.52
CA PHE A 11 10.57 14.38 -1.60
C PHE A 11 10.41 14.94 -0.19
N VAL A 12 11.02 16.09 0.08
CA VAL A 12 10.72 16.90 1.26
C VAL A 12 9.60 17.87 0.88
N PHE A 13 8.38 17.64 1.38
CA PHE A 13 7.30 18.62 1.23
C PHE A 13 7.50 19.76 2.24
N GLY A 14 8.01 20.90 1.76
CA GLY A 14 7.98 22.15 2.50
C GLY A 14 6.65 22.87 2.28
N TYR A 15 5.86 23.11 3.33
CA TYR A 15 4.73 24.02 3.28
C TYR A 15 5.23 25.45 3.37
N ASN A 16 5.06 26.22 2.31
CA ASN A 16 5.20 27.68 2.40
C ASN A 16 3.79 28.26 2.57
N MET A 17 3.47 28.70 3.79
CA MET A 17 2.21 29.40 4.08
C MET A 17 2.36 30.87 3.68
N ASP A 18 2.01 31.20 2.47
CA ASP A 18 1.75 32.57 2.08
C ASP A 18 0.24 32.84 2.17
N LYS A 19 -0.14 33.88 2.95
CA LYS A 19 -1.51 34.09 3.44
C LYS A 19 -2.54 34.50 2.39
N ASP A 20 -2.16 34.71 1.14
CA ASP A 20 -3.05 35.32 0.14
C ASP A 20 -3.08 34.68 -1.26
N LYS A 21 -2.64 33.44 -1.45
CA LYS A 21 -2.71 32.83 -2.78
C LYS A 21 -3.10 31.34 -2.74
N GLN A 22 -4.02 31.01 -3.63
CA GLN A 22 -4.46 29.66 -3.95
C GLN A 22 -3.35 28.62 -3.85
N ILE A 23 -3.65 27.51 -3.17
CA ILE A 23 -2.78 26.35 -3.03
C ILE A 23 -2.54 25.76 -4.43
N TYR A 24 -1.47 26.17 -5.08
CA TYR A 24 -0.93 25.39 -6.18
C TYR A 24 -0.08 24.28 -5.59
N PRO A 25 -0.34 23.02 -5.90
CA PRO A 25 0.48 21.93 -5.41
C PRO A 25 1.91 22.12 -5.90
N LEU A 26 2.86 22.16 -4.99
CA LEU A 26 4.31 22.26 -5.25
C LEU A 26 4.83 21.12 -6.16
N THR A 27 4.02 20.08 -6.33
CA THR A 27 4.23 18.96 -7.24
C THR A 27 4.52 19.38 -8.69
N ALA A 28 3.96 20.51 -9.17
CA ALA A 28 4.20 20.95 -10.54
C ALA A 28 5.61 21.53 -10.76
N ARG A 29 6.30 22.02 -9.73
CA ARG A 29 7.63 22.62 -9.86
C ARG A 29 8.77 21.63 -9.65
N ILE A 30 8.57 20.59 -8.84
CA ILE A 30 9.61 19.59 -8.53
C ILE A 30 9.60 18.45 -9.55
N LEU A 31 8.46 18.18 -10.20
CA LEU A 31 8.37 17.19 -11.27
C LEU A 31 8.88 17.69 -12.64
N ARG A 32 9.23 18.99 -12.79
CA ARG A 32 9.79 19.50 -14.07
C ARG A 32 11.08 18.80 -14.51
N PRO A 33 12.08 18.51 -13.65
CA PRO A 33 13.26 17.75 -14.05
C PRO A 33 12.97 16.26 -14.26
N LEU A 34 12.10 15.67 -13.42
CA LEU A 34 11.68 14.27 -13.57
C LEU A 34 10.77 14.04 -14.78
N ARG A 35 9.99 15.07 -15.15
CA ARG A 35 9.21 15.06 -16.39
C ARG A 35 10.08 14.94 -17.65
N TRP A 36 11.35 15.30 -17.58
CA TRP A 36 12.29 15.12 -18.67
C TRP A 36 12.75 13.67 -18.84
N GLU A 37 13.10 12.99 -17.77
CA GLU A 37 13.46 11.57 -17.81
C GLU A 37 12.23 10.66 -17.90
N MET A 38 11.12 11.05 -17.27
CA MET A 38 9.81 10.39 -17.43
C MET A 38 9.13 10.74 -18.76
N ASN A 39 9.41 11.88 -19.39
CA ASN A 39 8.94 12.17 -20.75
C ASN A 39 9.57 11.22 -21.79
N CYS A 40 10.72 10.63 -21.53
CA CYS A 40 11.18 9.50 -22.34
C CYS A 40 10.29 8.26 -22.19
N ILE A 41 9.57 8.16 -21.04
CA ILE A 41 8.54 7.15 -20.78
C ILE A 41 7.16 7.64 -21.28
N GLN A 42 6.89 8.96 -21.26
CA GLN A 42 5.60 9.56 -21.66
C GLN A 42 5.52 10.03 -23.12
N VAL A 43 6.63 10.21 -23.84
CA VAL A 43 6.57 10.68 -25.24
C VAL A 43 5.90 9.68 -26.16
N GLU A 44 5.84 8.41 -25.77
CA GLU A 44 5.08 7.39 -26.51
C GLU A 44 3.61 7.24 -26.06
N ILE A 45 3.18 7.91 -24.97
CA ILE A 45 1.83 7.77 -24.40
C ILE A 45 0.78 8.69 -25.06
N LYS A 46 1.16 9.64 -25.91
CA LYS A 46 0.22 10.54 -26.63
C LYS A 46 -0.37 9.97 -27.92
N GLY A 47 -0.10 8.74 -28.22
CA GLY A 47 -0.77 7.99 -29.25
C GLY A 47 -0.88 6.56 -28.77
N GLU A 48 -2.07 5.99 -28.65
CA GLU A 48 -2.36 4.62 -28.23
C GLU A 48 -1.32 4.05 -27.25
N ARG A 49 -1.69 3.83 -25.97
CA ARG A 49 -0.80 3.22 -24.98
C ARG A 49 -0.02 2.09 -25.66
N SER A 50 1.24 2.36 -25.99
CA SER A 50 2.14 1.33 -26.51
C SER A 50 2.10 0.18 -25.50
N SER A 51 1.72 -1.00 -25.95
CA SER A 51 1.48 -2.18 -25.11
C SER A 51 2.75 -2.75 -24.46
N PHE A 52 3.84 -1.98 -24.39
CA PHE A 52 5.18 -2.50 -24.17
C PHE A 52 5.74 -2.30 -22.77
N MET A 53 5.25 -1.39 -21.96
CA MET A 53 5.85 -1.13 -20.66
C MET A 53 4.81 -1.20 -19.54
N LYS A 54 4.99 -2.14 -18.60
CA LYS A 54 4.11 -2.34 -17.45
C LYS A 54 4.81 -1.90 -16.17
N VAL A 55 4.10 -1.15 -15.35
CA VAL A 55 4.59 -0.64 -14.07
C VAL A 55 3.70 -1.15 -12.93
N ALA A 56 4.32 -1.76 -11.92
CA ALA A 56 3.64 -2.15 -10.71
C ALA A 56 4.01 -1.21 -9.56
N GLY A 57 3.02 -0.74 -8.80
CA GLY A 57 3.17 0.04 -7.58
C GLY A 57 3.06 -0.85 -6.34
N ILE A 58 3.86 -0.57 -5.33
CA ILE A 58 3.80 -1.17 -4.00
C ILE A 58 3.79 -0.05 -2.98
N ILE A 59 3.03 -0.19 -1.90
CA ILE A 59 3.05 0.73 -0.76
C ILE A 59 3.60 -0.04 0.43
N ALA A 60 4.65 0.46 1.09
CA ALA A 60 5.35 -0.29 2.12
C ALA A 60 6.00 0.59 3.18
N GLU A 61 6.30 -0.01 4.33
CA GLU A 61 7.13 0.59 5.39
C GLU A 61 8.58 0.13 5.29
N TYR A 62 8.80 -1.14 4.98
CA TYR A 62 10.11 -1.80 4.97
C TYR A 62 10.90 -1.56 6.28
N ASN A 63 10.32 -1.89 7.39
CA ASN A 63 10.86 -1.62 8.73
C ASN A 63 11.32 -2.88 9.49
N PRO A 64 12.49 -3.49 9.14
CA PRO A 64 13.33 -3.23 7.96
C PRO A 64 12.86 -3.98 6.70
N PHE A 65 13.55 -3.76 5.57
CA PHE A 65 13.39 -4.59 4.38
C PHE A 65 13.97 -6.00 4.64
N HIS A 66 13.26 -7.05 4.22
CA HIS A 66 13.64 -8.45 4.46
C HIS A 66 13.28 -9.37 3.29
N LYS A 67 13.67 -10.65 3.35
CA LYS A 67 13.42 -11.65 2.27
C LYS A 67 11.96 -11.76 1.85
N GLY A 68 11.01 -11.58 2.76
CA GLY A 68 9.57 -11.57 2.44
C GLY A 68 9.17 -10.41 1.52
N HIS A 69 9.79 -9.24 1.70
CA HIS A 69 9.58 -8.10 0.82
C HIS A 69 10.22 -8.30 -0.55
N GLN A 70 11.42 -8.88 -0.60
CA GLN A 70 12.05 -9.27 -1.85
C GLN A 70 11.18 -10.27 -2.63
N TYR A 71 10.70 -11.31 -1.96
CA TYR A 71 9.77 -12.27 -2.53
C TYR A 71 8.51 -11.58 -3.09
N HIS A 72 7.94 -10.63 -2.35
CA HIS A 72 6.78 -9.86 -2.82
C HIS A 72 7.08 -9.11 -4.13
N ILE A 73 8.23 -8.43 -4.24
CA ILE A 73 8.65 -7.74 -5.47
C ILE A 73 8.82 -8.73 -6.63
N GLU A 74 9.47 -9.87 -6.39
CA GLU A 74 9.69 -10.91 -7.40
C GLU A 74 8.38 -11.50 -7.91
N GLU A 75 7.46 -11.86 -7.01
CA GLU A 75 6.15 -12.41 -7.39
C GLU A 75 5.25 -11.36 -8.07
N THR A 76 5.36 -10.08 -7.66
CA THR A 76 4.70 -8.98 -8.35
C THR A 76 5.11 -8.95 -9.82
N ARG A 77 6.41 -8.99 -10.11
CA ARG A 77 6.90 -9.02 -11.50
C ARG A 77 6.39 -10.24 -12.26
N LYS A 78 6.45 -11.44 -11.66
CA LYS A 78 5.98 -12.68 -12.29
C LYS A 78 4.48 -12.62 -12.59
N LYS A 79 3.66 -12.18 -11.62
CA LYS A 79 2.19 -12.20 -11.76
C LYS A 79 1.68 -11.11 -12.70
N THR A 80 2.33 -9.95 -12.76
CA THR A 80 1.90 -8.81 -13.58
C THR A 80 2.61 -8.72 -14.93
N GLY A 81 3.80 -9.29 -15.02
CA GLY A 81 4.73 -9.06 -16.12
C GLY A 81 5.29 -7.62 -16.11
N ALA A 82 5.37 -6.99 -14.94
CA ALA A 82 5.83 -5.61 -14.81
C ALA A 82 7.33 -5.50 -15.11
N ASP A 83 7.67 -4.53 -15.95
CA ASP A 83 9.04 -4.15 -16.29
C ASP A 83 9.67 -3.36 -15.14
N TYR A 84 8.88 -2.52 -14.48
CA TYR A 84 9.31 -1.68 -13.38
C TYR A 84 8.42 -1.82 -12.15
N VAL A 85 9.06 -1.75 -10.97
CA VAL A 85 8.40 -1.74 -9.67
C VAL A 85 8.71 -0.42 -8.97
N VAL A 86 7.66 0.38 -8.76
CA VAL A 86 7.69 1.64 -8.02
C VAL A 86 7.18 1.39 -6.61
N VAL A 87 7.92 1.83 -5.60
CA VAL A 87 7.52 1.68 -4.21
C VAL A 87 7.29 3.05 -3.58
N VAL A 88 6.11 3.26 -3.01
CA VAL A 88 5.84 4.37 -2.10
C VAL A 88 6.16 3.89 -0.69
N MET A 89 7.19 4.46 -0.06
CA MET A 89 7.74 3.98 1.20
C MET A 89 7.63 5.04 2.29
N SER A 90 7.27 4.62 3.50
CA SER A 90 7.35 5.48 4.70
C SER A 90 8.76 6.05 4.88
N GLY A 91 8.84 7.33 5.27
CA GLY A 91 10.08 8.00 5.62
C GLY A 91 10.68 7.48 6.94
N ASP A 92 11.20 8.38 7.79
CA ASP A 92 11.84 7.99 9.04
C ASP A 92 10.86 7.56 10.14
N TYR A 93 9.56 7.78 9.93
CA TYR A 93 8.47 7.31 10.79
C TYR A 93 7.53 6.40 10.01
N VAL A 94 7.09 5.33 10.68
CA VAL A 94 6.17 4.33 10.13
C VAL A 94 4.76 4.50 10.69
N GLN A 95 3.81 3.72 10.22
CA GLN A 95 2.44 3.70 10.73
C GLN A 95 2.46 3.52 12.26
N ARG A 96 1.55 4.19 12.96
CA ARG A 96 1.48 4.32 14.42
C ARG A 96 2.48 5.29 15.03
N GLY A 97 3.27 6.02 14.22
CA GLY A 97 4.17 7.07 14.69
C GLY A 97 5.49 6.57 15.30
N GLU A 98 5.80 5.30 15.14
CA GLU A 98 7.09 4.75 15.59
C GLU A 98 8.22 5.17 14.66
N PRO A 99 9.43 5.49 15.19
CA PRO A 99 10.61 5.66 14.34
C PRO A 99 10.95 4.32 13.67
N ALA A 100 11.38 4.39 12.42
CA ALA A 100 11.87 3.21 11.72
C ALA A 100 13.22 2.75 12.32
N ILE A 101 13.46 1.44 12.34
CA ILE A 101 14.69 0.87 12.93
C ILE A 101 15.96 1.25 12.17
N ALA A 102 15.84 1.65 10.91
CA ALA A 102 16.92 2.15 10.08
C ALA A 102 16.45 3.39 9.32
N ASP A 103 17.37 4.29 9.00
CA ASP A 103 17.04 5.50 8.24
C ASP A 103 16.46 5.17 6.86
N LYS A 104 15.72 6.11 6.31
CA LYS A 104 15.03 5.93 5.03
C LYS A 104 16.00 5.66 3.87
N TYR A 105 17.22 6.19 3.91
CA TYR A 105 18.20 6.00 2.83
C TYR A 105 18.74 4.58 2.81
N MET A 106 18.99 3.99 4.01
CA MET A 106 19.39 2.59 4.11
C MET A 106 18.28 1.67 3.64
N ARG A 107 17.03 1.89 4.08
CA ARG A 107 15.87 1.11 3.65
C ARG A 107 15.61 1.23 2.15
N THR A 108 15.81 2.43 1.57
CA THR A 108 15.76 2.66 0.13
C THR A 108 16.82 1.82 -0.60
N ARG A 109 18.07 1.82 -0.13
CA ARG A 109 19.13 0.99 -0.74
C ARG A 109 18.80 -0.50 -0.67
N MET A 110 18.28 -0.97 0.46
CA MET A 110 17.84 -2.36 0.63
C MET A 110 16.73 -2.72 -0.38
N ALA A 111 15.71 -1.88 -0.52
CA ALA A 111 14.59 -2.12 -1.44
C ALA A 111 15.03 -2.10 -2.90
N LEU A 112 15.88 -1.16 -3.31
CA LEU A 112 16.46 -1.11 -4.65
C LEU A 112 17.33 -2.35 -4.93
N SER A 113 18.13 -2.79 -3.96
CA SER A 113 18.91 -4.03 -4.07
C SER A 113 18.00 -5.26 -4.13
N GLY A 114 16.85 -5.22 -3.46
CA GLY A 114 15.84 -6.27 -3.44
C GLY A 114 14.93 -6.32 -4.67
N GLY A 115 15.17 -5.46 -5.69
CA GLY A 115 14.48 -5.53 -6.97
C GLY A 115 13.51 -4.40 -7.28
N ALA A 116 13.28 -3.43 -6.39
CA ALA A 116 12.57 -2.21 -6.73
C ALA A 116 13.39 -1.34 -7.69
N ASP A 117 12.73 -0.53 -8.53
CA ASP A 117 13.38 0.35 -9.50
C ASP A 117 13.33 1.82 -9.08
N LEU A 118 12.25 2.22 -8.42
CA LEU A 118 12.05 3.58 -7.92
C LEU A 118 11.43 3.53 -6.52
N ILE A 119 11.97 4.33 -5.60
CA ILE A 119 11.40 4.54 -4.28
C ILE A 119 10.97 6.00 -4.16
N ILE A 120 9.71 6.20 -3.75
CA ILE A 120 9.13 7.51 -3.48
C ILE A 120 8.80 7.57 -1.98
N GLU A 121 9.26 8.61 -1.30
CA GLU A 121 8.95 8.80 0.12
C GLU A 121 7.50 9.27 0.30
N MET A 122 6.76 8.58 1.17
CA MET A 122 5.45 9.02 1.63
C MET A 122 5.63 10.15 2.64
N PRO A 123 4.89 11.27 2.53
CA PRO A 123 4.95 12.34 3.53
C PRO A 123 4.63 11.83 4.93
N ALA A 124 5.42 12.25 5.93
CA ALA A 124 5.35 11.74 7.31
C ALA A 124 3.94 11.83 7.91
N ILE A 125 3.19 12.89 7.63
CA ILE A 125 1.81 13.08 8.10
C ILE A 125 0.88 11.94 7.68
N TYR A 126 1.11 11.32 6.52
CA TYR A 126 0.34 10.17 6.04
C TYR A 126 0.97 8.85 6.45
N ALA A 127 2.30 8.79 6.49
CA ALA A 127 3.02 7.60 6.91
C ALA A 127 2.69 7.18 8.35
N THR A 128 2.43 8.16 9.24
CA THR A 128 2.09 7.94 10.65
C THR A 128 0.60 7.85 10.94
N ALA A 129 -0.25 8.08 9.94
CA ALA A 129 -1.69 8.15 10.09
C ALA A 129 -2.36 6.76 10.16
N SER A 130 -3.70 6.74 10.23
CA SER A 130 -4.48 5.52 10.16
C SER A 130 -4.31 4.81 8.81
N ALA A 131 -4.68 3.52 8.74
CA ALA A 131 -4.62 2.73 7.52
C ALA A 131 -5.34 3.40 6.33
N GLU A 132 -6.46 4.08 6.57
CA GLU A 132 -7.22 4.80 5.55
C GLU A 132 -6.41 5.95 4.94
N TYR A 133 -5.81 6.81 5.77
CA TYR A 133 -5.02 7.95 5.27
C TYR A 133 -3.71 7.50 4.65
N PHE A 134 -3.06 6.49 5.22
CA PHE A 134 -1.88 5.85 4.66
C PHE A 134 -2.16 5.30 3.26
N ALA A 135 -3.24 4.54 3.10
CA ALA A 135 -3.68 3.98 1.83
C ALA A 135 -4.06 5.09 0.83
N THR A 136 -4.82 6.08 1.25
CA THR A 136 -5.26 7.19 0.41
C THR A 136 -4.08 7.97 -0.16
N ALA A 137 -3.06 8.24 0.65
CA ALA A 137 -1.86 8.94 0.20
C ALA A 137 -1.01 8.07 -0.73
N GLY A 138 -0.77 6.81 -0.37
CA GLY A 138 0.01 5.89 -1.19
C GLY A 138 -0.61 5.67 -2.57
N ILE A 139 -1.92 5.42 -2.63
CA ILE A 139 -2.66 5.30 -3.88
C ILE A 139 -2.66 6.64 -4.64
N GLY A 140 -2.85 7.75 -3.94
CA GLY A 140 -2.83 9.08 -4.56
C GLY A 140 -1.51 9.38 -5.27
N ILE A 141 -0.37 9.01 -4.64
CA ILE A 141 0.95 9.17 -5.24
C ILE A 141 1.10 8.28 -6.49
N LEU A 142 0.76 6.99 -6.38
CA LEU A 142 0.86 6.04 -7.49
C LEU A 142 -0.04 6.45 -8.68
N ASP A 143 -1.25 6.87 -8.40
CA ASP A 143 -2.23 7.28 -9.40
C ASP A 143 -1.79 8.57 -10.14
N GLN A 144 -1.25 9.55 -9.39
CA GLN A 144 -0.75 10.80 -9.97
C GLN A 144 0.51 10.64 -10.83
N LEU A 145 1.27 9.55 -10.68
CA LEU A 145 2.36 9.24 -11.59
C LEU A 145 1.86 9.00 -13.03
N GLY A 146 0.62 8.54 -13.19
CA GLY A 146 -0.03 8.35 -14.49
C GLY A 146 0.53 7.19 -15.32
N CYS A 147 1.51 6.44 -14.79
CA CYS A 147 2.17 5.34 -15.50
C CYS A 147 2.03 3.99 -14.79
N VAL A 148 1.40 3.94 -13.62
CA VAL A 148 1.24 2.70 -12.84
C VAL A 148 0.04 1.92 -13.35
N ASP A 149 0.26 0.65 -13.73
CA ASP A 149 -0.79 -0.25 -14.24
C ASP A 149 -1.38 -1.15 -13.15
N TYR A 150 -0.55 -1.53 -12.18
CA TYR A 150 -0.92 -2.49 -11.14
C TYR A 150 -0.58 -1.95 -9.76
N LEU A 151 -1.45 -2.22 -8.79
CA LEU A 151 -1.14 -2.09 -7.37
C LEU A 151 -0.94 -3.48 -6.79
N SER A 152 0.25 -3.78 -6.28
CA SER A 152 0.54 -5.06 -5.64
C SER A 152 0.62 -4.92 -4.13
N PHE A 153 -0.07 -5.82 -3.41
CA PHE A 153 -0.01 -5.92 -1.96
C PHE A 153 -0.13 -7.38 -1.50
N GLY A 154 0.34 -7.64 -0.28
CA GLY A 154 0.35 -8.98 0.29
C GLY A 154 -0.95 -9.32 1.01
N SER A 155 -1.38 -10.58 0.94
CA SER A 155 -2.48 -11.14 1.73
C SER A 155 -2.10 -12.53 2.23
N GLU A 156 -2.60 -12.90 3.40
CA GLU A 156 -2.41 -14.22 3.98
C GLU A 156 -3.18 -15.29 3.21
N TRP A 157 -4.43 -15.02 2.83
CA TRP A 157 -5.31 -15.97 2.16
C TRP A 157 -6.37 -15.36 1.24
N ALA A 158 -6.71 -14.06 1.40
CA ALA A 158 -7.78 -13.43 0.63
C ALA A 158 -7.33 -13.08 -0.80
N GLU A 159 -8.27 -13.09 -1.72
CA GLU A 159 -8.09 -12.73 -3.13
C GLU A 159 -8.65 -11.32 -3.42
N VAL A 160 -8.41 -10.79 -4.62
CA VAL A 160 -8.85 -9.43 -5.02
C VAL A 160 -10.36 -9.27 -4.91
N GLU A 161 -11.11 -10.30 -5.22
CA GLU A 161 -12.58 -10.34 -5.20
C GLU A 161 -13.11 -10.12 -3.78
N ASP A 162 -12.48 -10.73 -2.77
CA ASP A 162 -12.83 -10.55 -1.36
C ASP A 162 -12.67 -9.08 -0.97
N PHE A 163 -11.49 -8.50 -1.24
CA PHE A 163 -11.24 -7.08 -0.97
C PHE A 163 -12.23 -6.16 -1.68
N SER A 164 -12.58 -6.48 -2.93
CA SER A 164 -13.51 -5.68 -3.72
C SER A 164 -14.93 -5.73 -3.16
N ALA A 165 -15.38 -6.88 -2.70
CA ALA A 165 -16.70 -7.06 -2.07
C ALA A 165 -16.81 -6.23 -0.79
N TYR A 166 -15.83 -6.37 0.12
CA TYR A 166 -15.79 -5.56 1.35
C TYR A 166 -15.67 -4.07 1.07
N ALA A 167 -14.82 -3.67 0.11
CA ALA A 167 -14.65 -2.26 -0.23
C ALA A 167 -15.93 -1.64 -0.76
N THR A 168 -16.67 -2.34 -1.62
CA THR A 168 -17.97 -1.90 -2.13
C THR A 168 -18.96 -1.75 -0.98
N LEU A 169 -19.11 -2.77 -0.14
CA LEU A 169 -20.01 -2.74 1.01
C LEU A 169 -19.73 -1.55 1.94
N PHE A 170 -18.45 -1.29 2.25
CA PHE A 170 -18.06 -0.22 3.17
C PHE A 170 -18.01 1.18 2.54
N LEU A 171 -18.09 1.29 1.24
CA LEU A 171 -18.23 2.57 0.55
C LEU A 171 -19.68 2.94 0.34
N GLU A 172 -20.52 1.96 0.04
CA GLU A 172 -21.95 2.18 -0.27
C GLU A 172 -22.81 2.19 1.00
N GLU A 173 -22.42 1.42 2.03
CA GLU A 173 -23.15 1.28 3.29
C GLU A 173 -24.66 1.17 3.08
N PRO A 174 -25.15 0.11 2.41
CA PRO A 174 -26.58 -0.05 2.16
C PRO A 174 -27.38 -0.05 3.47
N GLU A 175 -28.66 0.28 3.40
CA GLU A 175 -29.49 0.48 4.57
C GLU A 175 -29.55 -0.77 5.47
N GLU A 176 -29.59 -1.95 4.88
CA GLU A 176 -29.53 -3.22 5.61
C GLU A 176 -28.25 -3.37 6.42
N TYR A 177 -27.10 -2.96 5.84
CA TYR A 177 -25.82 -2.96 6.56
C TYR A 177 -25.86 -2.03 7.79
N LYS A 178 -26.39 -0.82 7.63
CA LYS A 178 -26.50 0.17 8.71
C LYS A 178 -27.41 -0.34 9.83
N GLN A 179 -28.52 -0.97 9.50
CA GLN A 179 -29.44 -1.54 10.49
C GLN A 179 -28.75 -2.61 11.32
N ILE A 180 -28.11 -3.60 10.68
CA ILE A 180 -27.38 -4.67 11.39
C ILE A 180 -26.25 -4.08 12.25
N LEU A 181 -25.48 -3.14 11.70
CA LEU A 181 -24.41 -2.46 12.43
C LEU A 181 -24.93 -1.77 13.70
N GLN A 182 -26.03 -1.02 13.61
CA GLN A 182 -26.63 -0.33 14.74
C GLN A 182 -27.17 -1.30 15.79
N GLU A 183 -27.79 -2.39 15.39
CA GLU A 183 -28.28 -3.43 16.30
C GLU A 183 -27.12 -4.05 17.10
N GLN A 184 -26.02 -4.36 16.44
CA GLN A 184 -24.84 -4.92 17.09
C GLN A 184 -24.18 -3.92 18.05
N LEU A 185 -24.11 -2.64 17.69
CA LEU A 185 -23.61 -1.59 18.58
C LEU A 185 -24.51 -1.41 19.82
N LYS A 186 -25.85 -1.43 19.65
CA LYS A 186 -26.82 -1.38 20.77
C LYS A 186 -26.71 -2.60 21.69
N SER A 187 -26.28 -3.75 21.17
CA SER A 187 -26.03 -4.95 21.97
C SER A 187 -24.75 -4.90 22.80
N GLY A 188 -23.96 -3.80 22.69
CA GLY A 188 -22.72 -3.58 23.44
C GLY A 188 -21.45 -4.08 22.76
N LYS A 189 -21.50 -4.51 21.50
CA LYS A 189 -20.30 -4.88 20.74
C LYS A 189 -19.46 -3.66 20.40
N SER A 190 -18.14 -3.86 20.32
CA SER A 190 -17.23 -2.85 19.80
C SER A 190 -17.51 -2.56 18.32
N PHE A 191 -17.14 -1.36 17.84
CA PHE A 191 -17.34 -1.01 16.43
C PHE A 191 -16.68 -2.00 15.45
N PRO A 192 -15.43 -2.47 15.66
CA PRO A 192 -14.83 -3.48 14.78
C PRO A 192 -15.61 -4.79 14.72
N GLU A 193 -16.11 -5.27 15.87
CA GLU A 193 -16.91 -6.50 15.95
C GLU A 193 -18.29 -6.34 15.29
N ALA A 194 -18.97 -5.23 15.56
CA ALA A 194 -20.27 -4.92 14.97
C ALA A 194 -20.16 -4.78 13.44
N ARG A 195 -19.12 -4.11 12.97
CA ARG A 195 -18.80 -3.95 11.55
C ARG A 195 -18.52 -5.28 10.86
N ALA A 196 -17.72 -6.14 11.48
CA ALA A 196 -17.41 -7.46 10.96
C ALA A 196 -18.65 -8.36 10.90
N PHE A 197 -19.50 -8.30 11.94
CA PHE A 197 -20.75 -9.04 11.98
C PHE A 197 -21.71 -8.60 10.86
N ALA A 198 -21.91 -7.29 10.69
CA ALA A 198 -22.78 -6.76 9.64
C ALA A 198 -22.28 -7.14 8.24
N ALA A 199 -20.97 -7.02 8.00
CA ALA A 199 -20.37 -7.41 6.73
C ALA A 199 -20.52 -8.90 6.45
N GLY A 200 -20.31 -9.76 7.47
CA GLY A 200 -20.43 -11.20 7.32
C GLY A 200 -21.85 -11.66 7.00
N ASN A 201 -22.86 -10.99 7.57
CA ASN A 201 -24.25 -11.29 7.24
C ASN A 201 -24.57 -11.03 5.77
N LEU A 202 -24.09 -9.91 5.22
CA LEU A 202 -24.41 -9.53 3.84
C LEU A 202 -23.54 -10.23 2.80
N LEU A 203 -22.26 -10.42 3.07
CA LEU A 203 -21.33 -10.98 2.08
C LEU A 203 -21.30 -12.52 2.10
N PHE A 204 -21.61 -13.16 3.24
CA PHE A 204 -21.44 -14.60 3.42
C PHE A 204 -22.69 -15.34 3.93
N ASN A 205 -23.88 -14.86 3.58
CA ASN A 205 -25.15 -15.51 3.96
C ASN A 205 -25.20 -15.88 5.44
N SER A 206 -25.03 -14.89 6.30
CA SER A 206 -25.08 -15.04 7.77
C SER A 206 -23.95 -15.89 8.38
N LYS A 207 -22.75 -15.83 7.78
CA LYS A 207 -21.52 -16.42 8.37
C LYS A 207 -20.55 -15.33 8.80
N PRO A 208 -20.80 -14.64 9.92
CA PRO A 208 -20.01 -13.50 10.37
C PRO A 208 -18.55 -13.87 10.70
N GLU A 209 -18.27 -15.15 11.00
CA GLU A 209 -16.93 -15.64 11.37
C GLU A 209 -15.91 -15.35 10.27
N LYS A 210 -16.29 -15.51 9.01
CA LYS A 210 -15.40 -15.23 7.86
C LYS A 210 -15.01 -13.76 7.78
N ALA A 211 -15.95 -12.86 8.04
CA ALA A 211 -15.67 -11.43 8.06
C ALA A 211 -14.83 -11.02 9.26
N ILE A 212 -15.06 -11.65 10.42
CA ILE A 212 -14.24 -11.44 11.62
C ILE A 212 -12.80 -11.86 11.35
N GLU A 213 -12.60 -13.04 10.74
CA GLU A 213 -11.28 -13.54 10.35
C GLU A 213 -10.59 -12.60 9.37
N PHE A 214 -11.30 -12.19 8.30
CA PHE A 214 -10.77 -11.26 7.30
C PHE A 214 -10.31 -9.92 7.94
N LEU A 215 -11.13 -9.32 8.78
CA LEU A 215 -10.87 -8.00 9.37
C LEU A 215 -9.93 -8.03 10.59
N LYS A 216 -9.49 -9.21 11.04
CA LYS A 216 -8.44 -9.35 12.06
C LYS A 216 -7.03 -9.23 11.48
N GLU A 217 -6.85 -9.54 10.21
CA GLU A 217 -5.53 -9.53 9.57
C GLU A 217 -5.09 -8.12 9.19
N PRO A 218 -3.97 -7.60 9.73
CA PRO A 218 -3.53 -6.23 9.45
C PRO A 218 -3.29 -5.95 7.96
N ASN A 219 -2.77 -6.95 7.20
CA ASN A 219 -2.56 -6.80 5.77
C ASN A 219 -3.89 -6.76 5.00
N HIS A 220 -4.92 -7.46 5.48
CA HIS A 220 -6.25 -7.37 4.89
C HIS A 220 -6.87 -5.99 5.12
N ILE A 221 -6.69 -5.40 6.31
CA ILE A 221 -7.15 -4.03 6.58
C ILE A 221 -6.50 -3.05 5.62
N LEU A 222 -5.17 -3.13 5.44
CA LEU A 222 -4.46 -2.27 4.49
C LEU A 222 -4.91 -2.52 3.05
N GLY A 223 -5.00 -3.77 2.63
CA GLY A 223 -5.48 -4.14 1.29
C GLY A 223 -6.89 -3.61 1.00
N LEU A 224 -7.78 -3.71 1.99
CA LEU A 224 -9.13 -3.15 1.92
C LEU A 224 -9.10 -1.63 1.73
N GLU A 225 -8.30 -0.91 2.52
CA GLU A 225 -8.18 0.54 2.37
C GLU A 225 -7.56 0.95 1.02
N TYR A 226 -6.63 0.15 0.47
CA TYR A 226 -6.12 0.36 -0.88
C TYR A 226 -7.22 0.24 -1.93
N ILE A 227 -8.05 -0.80 -1.88
CA ILE A 227 -9.16 -0.97 -2.83
C ILE A 227 -10.19 0.16 -2.68
N LYS A 228 -10.54 0.57 -1.46
CA LYS A 228 -11.42 1.73 -1.22
C LYS A 228 -10.83 3.00 -1.83
N ALA A 229 -9.54 3.25 -1.65
CA ALA A 229 -8.86 4.42 -2.21
C ALA A 229 -8.86 4.41 -3.75
N LEU A 230 -8.61 3.26 -4.38
CA LEU A 230 -8.71 3.10 -5.84
C LEU A 230 -10.13 3.41 -6.34
N LYS A 231 -11.15 2.85 -5.68
CA LYS A 231 -12.57 3.09 -6.05
C LYS A 231 -12.97 4.56 -5.89
N ARG A 232 -12.64 5.21 -4.75
CA ARG A 232 -12.94 6.64 -4.50
C ARG A 232 -12.31 7.56 -5.54
N ARG A 233 -11.16 7.18 -6.10
CA ARG A 233 -10.44 7.96 -7.12
C ARG A 233 -10.84 7.61 -8.54
N ASN A 234 -11.67 6.60 -8.75
CA ASN A 234 -11.94 6.01 -10.06
C ASN A 234 -10.63 5.67 -10.80
N SER A 235 -9.64 5.16 -10.06
CA SER A 235 -8.32 4.87 -10.59
C SER A 235 -8.35 3.68 -11.55
N LEU A 236 -7.54 3.75 -12.61
CA LEU A 236 -7.38 2.67 -13.57
C LEU A 236 -6.34 1.63 -13.14
N ILE A 237 -5.67 1.84 -12.01
CA ILE A 237 -4.69 0.91 -11.46
C ILE A 237 -5.40 -0.38 -11.03
N ARG A 238 -4.93 -1.51 -11.55
CA ARG A 238 -5.50 -2.83 -11.26
C ARG A 238 -4.86 -3.44 -10.03
N PRO A 239 -5.63 -3.82 -9.00
CA PRO A 239 -5.10 -4.49 -7.83
C PRO A 239 -4.63 -5.91 -8.14
N VAL A 240 -3.54 -6.32 -7.52
CA VAL A 240 -2.97 -7.67 -7.60
C VAL A 240 -2.53 -8.09 -6.21
N VAL A 241 -3.08 -9.19 -5.74
CA VAL A 241 -2.75 -9.77 -4.44
C VAL A 241 -1.63 -10.80 -4.61
N ILE A 242 -0.62 -10.71 -3.76
CA ILE A 242 0.45 -11.71 -3.65
C ILE A 242 0.27 -12.48 -2.34
N LYS A 243 0.14 -13.79 -2.43
CA LYS A 243 0.06 -14.64 -1.26
C LYS A 243 1.36 -14.58 -0.47
N ARG A 244 1.26 -14.22 0.80
CA ARG A 244 2.43 -14.14 1.69
C ARG A 244 3.02 -15.53 1.92
N LYS A 245 4.35 -15.60 1.95
CA LYS A 245 5.09 -16.78 2.40
C LYS A 245 5.69 -16.48 3.76
N GLY A 246 5.58 -17.40 4.69
CA GLY A 246 6.13 -17.32 6.04
C GLY A 246 5.05 -17.35 7.12
N ASN A 247 5.47 -17.27 8.36
CA ASN A 247 4.63 -17.40 9.54
C ASN A 247 3.61 -16.27 9.63
N HIS A 248 2.45 -16.57 10.25
CA HIS A 248 1.43 -15.58 10.57
C HIS A 248 2.03 -14.39 11.33
N TYR A 249 1.43 -13.22 11.18
CA TYR A 249 1.90 -11.92 11.73
C TYR A 249 2.26 -11.97 13.24
N HIS A 250 1.75 -12.95 13.97
CA HIS A 250 1.93 -13.11 15.43
C HIS A 250 3.09 -14.04 15.84
N GLU A 251 3.85 -14.63 14.91
CA GLU A 251 5.00 -15.44 15.30
C GLU A 251 6.26 -14.57 15.48
N ASN A 252 6.68 -14.46 16.76
CA ASN A 252 7.83 -13.69 17.20
C ASN A 252 9.17 -14.46 17.10
N LYS A 253 9.20 -15.59 16.36
CA LYS A 253 10.43 -16.39 16.22
C LYS A 253 11.09 -16.15 14.88
N LEU A 254 12.41 -15.98 14.91
CA LEU A 254 13.22 -16.00 13.69
C LEU A 254 13.12 -17.38 13.04
N THR A 255 12.84 -17.40 11.75
CA THR A 255 12.90 -18.59 10.93
C THR A 255 14.03 -18.44 9.90
N GLU A 256 14.63 -19.54 9.48
CA GLU A 256 15.76 -19.51 8.54
C GLU A 256 15.46 -18.79 7.21
N ASN A 257 14.20 -18.78 6.77
CA ASN A 257 13.86 -18.27 5.44
C ASN A 257 12.98 -17.01 5.41
N TYR A 258 11.96 -16.89 6.29
CA TYR A 258 11.00 -15.78 6.24
C TYR A 258 10.60 -15.32 7.63
N SER A 259 11.41 -14.46 8.24
CA SER A 259 11.07 -13.82 9.51
C SER A 259 10.22 -12.57 9.27
N SER A 260 9.29 -12.27 10.19
CA SER A 260 8.50 -11.02 10.13
C SER A 260 9.39 -9.82 10.47
N ALA A 261 9.03 -8.63 9.99
CA ALA A 261 9.71 -7.39 10.36
C ALA A 261 9.70 -7.17 11.90
N THR A 262 8.63 -7.57 12.57
CA THR A 262 8.51 -7.50 14.04
C THR A 262 9.51 -8.42 14.74
N ALA A 263 9.62 -9.67 14.29
CA ALA A 263 10.61 -10.62 14.86
C ALA A 263 12.04 -10.10 14.66
N ILE A 264 12.35 -9.55 13.49
CA ILE A 264 13.67 -8.96 13.22
C ILE A 264 13.94 -7.78 14.16
N ARG A 265 12.99 -6.86 14.35
CA ARG A 265 13.17 -5.71 15.26
C ARG A 265 13.36 -6.15 16.70
N GLN A 266 12.59 -7.12 17.17
CA GLN A 266 12.72 -7.64 18.54
C GLN A 266 14.14 -8.20 18.79
N GLU A 267 14.66 -8.98 17.84
CA GLU A 267 16.01 -9.52 17.97
C GLU A 267 17.08 -8.41 17.96
N MET A 268 16.91 -7.38 17.10
CA MET A 268 17.85 -6.25 17.04
C MET A 268 17.86 -5.40 18.32
N TYR A 269 16.80 -5.39 19.11
CA TYR A 269 16.75 -4.68 20.41
C TYR A 269 17.35 -5.50 21.56
N HIS A 270 17.64 -6.79 21.36
CA HIS A 270 18.28 -7.65 22.36
C HIS A 270 19.82 -7.64 22.26
N PHE A 271 20.36 -6.98 21.25
CA PHE A 271 21.80 -6.72 21.09
C PHE A 271 22.13 -5.26 21.43
#